data_ceec96c6c24221c7cd16e3f2dfb4f213
#
_entry.id   ceec96c6c24221c7cd16e3f2dfb4f213
#
_cell.length_a   1.000
_cell.length_b   1.000
_cell.length_c   1.000
_cell.angle_alpha   90.00
_cell.angle_beta   90.00
_cell.angle_gamma   90.00
#
_symmetry.space_group_name_H-M   'P 1'
#
loop_
_entity.id
_entity.type
_entity.pdbx_description
1 polymer ?
#
loop_
_entity_poly.entity_id
_entity_poly.type
_entity_poly.pdbx_seq_one_letter_code
_entity_poly.pdbx_strand_id
1 'polypeptide(L)' 'MKEKKIKLNDGHYLEVLDRLHCQMTDIEHHLLDHSVTQKYGELREHIIKAVVNLVKAYQIAGSLASSDKLKKKKKS' A
#
# COMPACT_ATOMS: atom_id res chain seq x y z
N MET A 1 -13.26 14.81 -2.38
CA MET A 1 -11.92 15.29 -2.78
C MET A 1 -11.79 15.19 -4.29
N LYS A 2 -11.41 16.26 -4.93
CA LYS A 2 -11.22 16.24 -6.38
C LYS A 2 -9.87 15.63 -6.72
N GLU A 3 -9.87 14.76 -7.70
CA GLU A 3 -8.64 14.18 -8.20
C GLU A 3 -7.92 15.17 -9.11
N LYS A 4 -6.62 15.24 -8.94
CA LYS A 4 -5.79 16.09 -9.80
C LYS A 4 -5.53 15.38 -11.13
N LYS A 5 -5.43 16.15 -12.20
CA LYS A 5 -5.04 15.61 -13.49
C LYS A 5 -3.52 15.41 -13.49
N ILE A 6 -3.10 14.18 -13.27
CA ILE A 6 -1.69 13.84 -13.20
C ILE A 6 -1.40 12.80 -14.28
N LYS A 7 -0.37 13.06 -15.06
CA LYS A 7 0.09 12.07 -16.02
C LYS A 7 0.92 11.04 -15.32
N LEU A 8 0.52 9.79 -15.43
CA LEU A 8 1.19 8.68 -14.78
C LEU A 8 1.82 7.76 -15.81
N ASN A 9 2.92 7.13 -15.43
CA ASN A 9 3.55 6.08 -16.22
C ASN A 9 3.72 4.83 -15.36
N ASP A 10 4.20 3.75 -15.98
CA ASP A 10 4.36 2.48 -15.26
C ASP A 10 5.28 2.61 -14.05
N GLY A 11 6.29 3.47 -14.14
CA GLY A 11 7.20 3.71 -13.03
C GLY A 11 6.51 4.29 -11.80
N HIS A 12 5.52 5.14 -11.99
CA HIS A 12 4.76 5.70 -10.87
C HIS A 12 3.99 4.61 -10.11
N TYR A 13 3.38 3.68 -10.83
CA TYR A 13 2.65 2.58 -10.19
C TYR A 13 3.60 1.64 -9.45
N LEU A 14 4.74 1.32 -10.06
CA LEU A 14 5.74 0.49 -9.40
C LEU A 14 6.31 1.17 -8.15
N GLU A 15 6.51 2.47 -8.22
CA GLU A 15 7.04 3.22 -7.08
C GLU A 15 6.08 3.19 -5.88
N VAL A 16 4.78 3.42 -6.11
CA VAL A 16 3.82 3.39 -5.00
C VAL A 16 3.69 1.99 -4.42
N LEU A 17 3.72 0.96 -5.26
CA LEU A 17 3.67 -0.41 -4.78
C LEU A 17 4.89 -0.74 -3.91
N ASP A 18 6.07 -0.33 -4.35
CA ASP A 18 7.30 -0.53 -3.59
C ASP A 18 7.25 0.19 -2.26
N ARG A 19 6.81 1.44 -2.25
CA ARG A 19 6.71 2.23 -1.02
C ARG A 19 5.69 1.64 -0.05
N LEU A 20 4.56 1.17 -0.53
CA LEU A 20 3.57 0.50 0.31
C LEU A 20 4.15 -0.77 0.93
N HIS A 21 4.86 -1.55 0.14
CA HIS A 21 5.52 -2.76 0.64
C HIS A 21 6.53 -2.43 1.73
N CYS A 22 7.35 -1.40 1.53
CA CYS A 22 8.33 -0.96 2.52
C CYS A 22 7.66 -0.54 3.82
N GLN A 23 6.56 0.20 3.74
CA GLN A 23 5.83 0.64 4.93
C GLN A 23 5.24 -0.53 5.70
N MET A 24 4.66 -1.50 5.00
CA MET A 24 4.12 -2.68 5.65
C MET A 24 5.22 -3.48 6.36
N THR A 25 6.37 -3.64 5.71
CA THR A 25 7.50 -4.34 6.28
C THR A 25 8.03 -3.63 7.52
N ASP A 26 8.15 -2.30 7.46
CA ASP A 26 8.60 -1.51 8.59
C ASP A 26 7.67 -1.66 9.79
N ILE A 27 6.37 -1.62 9.58
CA ILE A 27 5.40 -1.78 10.66
C ILE A 27 5.53 -3.15 11.30
N GLU A 28 5.67 -4.20 10.48
CA GLU A 28 5.83 -5.55 11.00
C GLU A 28 7.09 -5.69 11.85
N HIS A 29 8.22 -5.18 11.37
CA HIS A 29 9.49 -5.37 12.06
C HIS A 29 9.72 -4.38 13.19
N HIS A 30 9.23 -3.16 13.07
CA HIS A 30 9.53 -2.13 14.06
C HIS A 30 8.42 -1.90 15.07
N LEU A 31 7.18 -2.10 14.70
CA LEU A 31 6.05 -1.84 15.59
C LEU A 31 5.42 -3.10 16.14
N LEU A 32 5.09 -4.08 15.29
CA LEU A 32 4.42 -5.29 15.75
C LEU A 32 5.35 -6.16 16.60
N ASP A 33 6.63 -6.18 16.29
CA ASP A 33 7.62 -6.94 17.06
C ASP A 33 8.10 -6.20 18.31
N HIS A 34 7.71 -4.94 18.47
CA HIS A 34 8.14 -4.16 19.62
C HIS A 34 7.53 -4.69 20.91
N SER A 35 8.32 -4.71 21.99
CA SER A 35 7.89 -5.25 23.28
C SER A 35 6.63 -4.60 23.83
N VAL A 36 6.50 -3.28 23.68
CA VAL A 36 5.33 -2.55 24.15
C VAL A 36 4.08 -3.00 23.39
N THR A 37 4.20 -3.15 22.08
CA THR A 37 3.08 -3.60 21.24
C THR A 37 2.65 -5.00 21.61
N GLN A 38 3.60 -5.88 21.90
CA GLN A 38 3.29 -7.25 22.29
C GLN A 38 2.63 -7.32 23.64
N LYS A 39 2.97 -6.41 24.53
CA LYS A 39 2.40 -6.39 25.88
C LYS A 39 0.96 -5.87 25.92
N TYR A 40 0.65 -4.88 25.11
CA TYR A 40 -0.66 -4.22 25.14
C TYR A 40 -1.48 -4.55 23.89
N GLY A 41 -2.46 -5.42 24.06
CA GLY A 41 -3.29 -5.92 22.96
C GLY A 41 -4.08 -4.83 22.25
N GLU A 42 -4.54 -3.82 22.98
CA GLU A 42 -5.28 -2.72 22.35
C GLU A 42 -4.41 -1.93 21.36
N LEU A 43 -3.17 -1.65 21.76
CA LEU A 43 -2.23 -0.99 20.88
C LEU A 43 -1.93 -1.85 19.65
N ARG A 44 -1.68 -3.14 19.86
CA ARG A 44 -1.40 -4.08 18.80
C ARG A 44 -2.56 -4.17 17.81
N GLU A 45 -3.78 -4.20 18.31
CA GLU A 45 -4.97 -4.28 17.46
C GLU A 45 -5.08 -3.09 16.51
N HIS A 46 -4.85 -1.88 16.99
CA HIS A 46 -4.89 -0.69 16.14
C HIS A 46 -3.78 -0.69 15.10
N ILE A 47 -2.61 -1.18 15.45
CA ILE A 47 -1.51 -1.28 14.49
C ILE A 47 -1.84 -2.30 13.41
N ILE A 48 -2.42 -3.44 13.79
CA ILE A 48 -2.84 -4.46 12.83
C ILE A 48 -3.88 -3.90 11.84
N LYS A 49 -4.82 -3.11 12.33
CA LYS A 49 -5.80 -2.46 11.46
C LYS A 49 -5.15 -1.53 10.45
N ALA A 50 -4.10 -0.82 10.86
CA ALA A 50 -3.35 0.03 9.95
C ALA A 50 -2.66 -0.79 8.87
N VAL A 51 -2.07 -1.93 9.22
CA VAL A 51 -1.46 -2.84 8.25
C VAL A 51 -2.50 -3.37 7.26
N VAL A 52 -3.66 -3.77 7.76
CA VAL A 52 -4.75 -4.25 6.90
C VAL A 52 -5.15 -3.19 5.89
N ASN A 53 -5.23 -1.92 6.31
CA ASN A 53 -5.54 -0.83 5.40
C ASN A 53 -4.44 -0.62 4.36
N LEU A 54 -3.17 -0.78 4.73
CA LEU A 54 -2.07 -0.71 3.77
C LEU A 54 -2.12 -1.85 2.76
N VAL A 55 -2.50 -3.05 3.21
CA VAL A 55 -2.67 -4.19 2.30
C VAL A 55 -3.76 -3.89 1.28
N LYS A 56 -4.88 -3.33 1.72
CA LYS A 56 -5.96 -2.94 0.81
C LYS A 56 -5.50 -1.89 -0.19
N ALA A 57 -4.74 -0.90 0.27
CA ALA A 57 -4.17 0.12 -0.61
C ALA A 57 -3.23 -0.51 -1.64
N TYR A 58 -2.43 -1.47 -1.23
CA TYR A 58 -1.52 -2.19 -2.12
C TYR A 58 -2.31 -2.92 -3.22
N GLN A 59 -3.40 -3.59 -2.84
CA GLN A 59 -4.26 -4.29 -3.78
C GLN A 59 -4.90 -3.33 -4.79
N ILE A 60 -5.36 -2.19 -4.30
CA ILE A 60 -5.95 -1.16 -5.18
C ILE A 60 -4.90 -0.63 -6.16
N ALA A 61 -3.70 -0.32 -5.67
CA ALA A 61 -2.62 0.18 -6.51
C ALA A 61 -2.25 -0.84 -7.58
N GLY A 62 -2.22 -2.14 -7.22
CA GLY A 62 -1.96 -3.20 -8.17
C GLY A 62 -3.02 -3.29 -9.25
N SER A 63 -4.29 -3.17 -8.86
CA SER A 63 -5.41 -3.17 -9.81
C SER A 63 -5.33 -1.98 -10.76
N LEU A 64 -5.00 -0.79 -10.23
CA LEU A 64 -4.86 0.39 -11.06
C LEU A 64 -3.74 0.24 -12.09
N ALA A 65 -2.61 -0.32 -11.68
CA ALA A 65 -1.50 -0.57 -12.59
C ALA A 65 -1.89 -1.52 -13.71
N SER A 66 -2.57 -2.62 -13.37
CA SER A 66 -3.03 -3.60 -14.36
C SER A 66 -4.06 -3.00 -15.30
N SER A 67 -4.99 -2.22 -14.78
CA SER A 67 -6.03 -1.58 -15.58
C SER A 67 -5.42 -0.61 -16.59
N ASP A 68 -4.45 0.18 -16.17
CA ASP A 68 -3.76 1.12 -17.05
C ASP A 68 -3.03 0.40 -18.17
N LYS A 69 -2.35 -0.70 -17.86
CA LYS A 69 -1.66 -1.51 -18.86
C LYS A 69 -2.61 -2.10 -19.88
N LEU A 70 -3.77 -2.59 -19.44
CA LEU A 70 -4.78 -3.13 -20.33
C LEU A 70 -5.33 -2.06 -21.27
N LYS A 71 -5.55 -0.86 -20.77
CA LYS A 71 -6.01 0.25 -21.61
C LYS A 71 -5.00 0.58 -22.70
N LYS A 72 -3.72 0.58 -22.36
CA LYS A 72 -2.66 0.84 -23.34
C LYS A 72 -2.62 -0.22 -24.43
N LYS A 73 -2.81 -1.49 -24.07
CA LYS A 73 -2.84 -2.57 -25.04
C LYS A 73 -4.01 -2.44 -26.01
N LYS A 74 -5.17 -2.04 -25.52
CA LYS A 74 -6.36 -1.90 -26.33
C LYS A 74 -6.22 -0.77 -27.37
N LYS A 75 -5.41 0.22 -27.09
CA LYS A 75 -5.21 1.34 -27.99
C LYS A 75 -4.27 1.05 -29.14
N SER A 76 -3.44 0.05 -29.02
CA SER A 76 -2.46 -0.27 -30.05
C SER A 76 -3.03 -0.96 -31.28
#